data_cfbe9d7cdb4677b575c2bdc6401a7f62
#
_entry.id   cfbe9d7cdb4677b575c2bdc6401a7f62
#
_cell.length_a   1.000
_cell.length_b   1.000
_cell.length_c   1.000
_cell.angle_alpha   90.00
_cell.angle_beta   90.00
_cell.angle_gamma   90.00
#
_symmetry.space_group_name_H-M   'P 1'
#
loop_
_entity.id
_entity.type
_entity.pdbx_description
1 polymer ?
#
loop_
_entity_poly.entity_id
_entity_poly.type
_entity_poly.pdbx_seq_one_letter_code
_entity_poly.pdbx_strand_id
1 'polypeptide(L)'
;MPQLEPATLTYVVTDDDTAAAVGSGSLPVLGTPRLLAWLEAATCACLAPVLPDGSTSVGTRVQVEHLAASPVGAQVEVSASSAYQDGRLHRFTVSARDAGSGKVLAAGEITRVVVDAERFMSRLG
;
A
#
# COMPACT_ATOMS: atom_id res chain seq x y z
N MET A 1 20.12 -4.94 -13.83
CA MET A 1 18.75 -4.71 -13.31
C MET A 1 18.77 -3.55 -12.34
N PRO A 2 17.98 -2.53 -12.61
CA PRO A 2 17.86 -1.48 -11.61
C PRO A 2 17.22 -2.04 -10.35
N GLN A 3 17.83 -1.73 -9.24
CA GLN A 3 17.32 -2.12 -7.93
C GLN A 3 16.17 -1.17 -7.57
N LEU A 4 15.08 -1.71 -7.01
CA LEU A 4 13.97 -0.89 -6.57
C LEU A 4 14.36 -0.10 -5.32
N GLU A 5 14.17 1.22 -5.38
CA GLU A 5 14.37 2.07 -4.22
C GLU A 5 13.15 1.98 -3.30
N PRO A 6 13.35 1.99 -1.98
CA PRO A 6 12.22 2.08 -1.06
C PRO A 6 11.40 3.34 -1.30
N ALA A 7 10.12 3.28 -1.00
CA ALA A 7 9.22 4.43 -1.12
C ALA A 7 8.52 4.69 0.20
N THR A 8 8.32 5.97 0.51
CA THR A 8 7.61 6.41 1.70
C THR A 8 6.61 7.50 1.29
N LEU A 9 5.37 7.35 1.74
CA LEU A 9 4.30 8.32 1.51
C LEU A 9 3.70 8.70 2.85
N THR A 10 3.22 9.94 2.97
CA THR A 10 2.61 10.43 4.19
C THR A 10 1.19 10.90 3.92
N TYR A 11 0.27 10.51 4.78
CA TYR A 11 -1.14 10.85 4.71
C TYR A 11 -1.62 11.41 6.03
N VAL A 12 -2.61 12.30 5.98
CA VAL A 12 -3.32 12.75 7.18
C VAL A 12 -4.67 12.04 7.20
N VAL A 13 -5.02 11.44 8.33
CA VAL A 13 -6.32 10.78 8.49
C VAL A 13 -7.41 11.85 8.47
N THR A 14 -8.35 11.73 7.52
CA THR A 14 -9.53 12.59 7.42
C THR A 14 -10.78 11.80 7.81
N ASP A 15 -11.92 12.49 7.91
CA ASP A 15 -13.19 11.82 8.20
C ASP A 15 -13.52 10.73 7.20
N ASP A 16 -13.14 10.92 5.91
CA ASP A 16 -13.42 9.95 4.84
C ASP A 16 -12.58 8.68 4.95
N ASP A 17 -11.53 8.69 5.75
CA ASP A 17 -10.59 7.58 5.91
C ASP A 17 -10.96 6.66 7.08
N THR A 18 -11.99 7.02 7.85
CA THR A 18 -12.36 6.28 9.06
C THR A 18 -13.03 4.94 8.75
N ALA A 19 -12.95 4.01 9.69
CA ALA A 19 -13.63 2.72 9.59
C ALA A 19 -15.13 2.92 9.33
N ALA A 20 -15.75 3.90 10.01
CA ALA A 20 -17.15 4.22 9.79
C ALA A 20 -17.42 4.67 8.37
N ALA A 21 -16.57 5.54 7.80
CA ALA A 21 -16.75 6.08 6.45
C ALA A 21 -16.54 5.02 5.37
N VAL A 22 -15.54 4.14 5.52
CA VAL A 22 -15.25 3.11 4.50
C VAL A 22 -16.07 1.84 4.71
N GLY A 23 -16.88 1.77 5.75
CA GLY A 23 -17.79 0.65 5.97
C GLY A 23 -17.13 -0.60 6.56
N SER A 24 -15.98 -0.46 7.21
CA SER A 24 -15.25 -1.58 7.81
C SER A 24 -15.37 -1.66 9.33
N GLY A 25 -16.19 -0.82 9.92
CA GLY A 25 -16.41 -0.76 11.36
C GLY A 25 -17.30 0.42 11.69
N SER A 26 -17.36 0.80 12.97
CA SER A 26 -18.26 1.86 13.43
C SER A 26 -17.55 3.03 14.08
N LEU A 27 -16.23 2.95 14.25
CA LEU A 27 -15.48 3.97 15.00
C LEU A 27 -14.83 5.02 14.08
N PRO A 28 -14.63 6.25 14.59
CA PRO A 28 -14.00 7.33 13.83
C PRO A 28 -12.46 7.27 13.90
N VAL A 29 -11.89 6.15 13.55
CA VAL A 29 -10.44 5.91 13.48
C VAL A 29 -10.09 5.41 12.10
N LEU A 30 -8.82 5.53 11.71
CA LEU A 30 -8.36 5.06 10.40
C LEU A 30 -8.83 3.62 10.14
N GLY A 31 -9.58 3.45 9.06
CA GLY A 31 -10.11 2.15 8.67
C GLY A 31 -9.03 1.26 8.05
N THR A 32 -9.05 -0.01 8.38
CA THR A 32 -8.07 -0.98 7.84
C THR A 32 -8.06 -1.00 6.31
N PRO A 33 -9.19 -1.00 5.59
CA PRO A 33 -9.14 -0.97 4.11
C PRO A 33 -8.45 0.28 3.56
N ARG A 34 -8.62 1.42 4.21
CA ARG A 34 -7.96 2.66 3.79
C ARG A 34 -6.45 2.56 4.02
N LEU A 35 -6.04 2.05 5.17
CA LEU A 35 -4.63 1.83 5.46
C LEU A 35 -4.00 0.88 4.45
N LEU A 36 -4.70 -0.20 4.08
CA LEU A 36 -4.22 -1.12 3.04
C LEU A 36 -4.05 -0.41 1.70
N ALA A 37 -5.00 0.47 1.33
CA ALA A 37 -4.87 1.25 0.10
C ALA A 37 -3.62 2.13 0.12
N TRP A 38 -3.30 2.74 1.26
CA TRP A 38 -2.10 3.56 1.40
C TRP A 38 -0.83 2.72 1.32
N LEU A 39 -0.82 1.54 1.93
CA LEU A 39 0.31 0.61 1.85
C LEU A 39 0.51 0.12 0.40
N GLU A 40 -0.57 -0.18 -0.29
CA GLU A 40 -0.50 -0.54 -1.70
C GLU A 40 0.04 0.61 -2.55
N ALA A 41 -0.36 1.85 -2.26
CA ALA A 41 0.16 3.02 -2.95
C ALA A 41 1.68 3.14 -2.80
N ALA A 42 2.21 2.82 -1.61
CA ALA A 42 3.65 2.81 -1.39
C ALA A 42 4.36 1.74 -2.25
N THR A 43 3.76 0.55 -2.41
CA THR A 43 4.31 -0.47 -3.31
C THR A 43 4.28 -0.02 -4.77
N CYS A 44 3.21 0.66 -5.19
CA CYS A 44 3.12 1.24 -6.52
C CYS A 44 4.21 2.29 -6.74
N ALA A 45 4.49 3.11 -5.74
CA ALA A 45 5.54 4.12 -5.83
C ALA A 45 6.93 3.48 -5.99
N CYS A 46 7.17 2.33 -5.35
CA CYS A 46 8.41 1.58 -5.54
C CYS A 46 8.57 1.10 -6.99
N LEU A 47 7.49 0.61 -7.61
CA LEU A 47 7.53 0.04 -8.95
C LEU A 47 7.54 1.09 -10.06
N ALA A 48 6.92 2.24 -9.84
CA ALA A 48 6.70 3.23 -10.89
C ALA A 48 7.94 3.56 -11.72
N PRO A 49 9.14 3.77 -11.11
CA PRO A 49 10.33 4.13 -11.89
C PRO A 49 10.82 3.06 -12.86
N VAL A 50 10.47 1.79 -12.65
CA VAL A 50 10.98 0.68 -13.45
C VAL A 50 9.93 0.03 -14.36
N LEU A 51 8.70 0.52 -14.34
CA LEU A 51 7.64 -0.03 -15.19
C LEU A 51 7.87 0.35 -16.65
N PRO A 52 7.85 -0.63 -17.59
CA PRO A 52 7.87 -0.30 -19.03
C PRO A 52 6.60 0.47 -19.42
N ASP A 53 6.69 1.23 -20.50
CA ASP A 53 5.53 1.94 -21.06
C ASP A 53 4.39 0.95 -21.33
N GLY A 54 3.17 1.34 -20.99
CA GLY A 54 2.00 0.51 -21.16
C GLY A 54 1.80 -0.55 -20.09
N SER A 55 2.76 -0.69 -19.17
CA SER A 55 2.68 -1.64 -18.05
C SER A 55 2.17 -0.98 -16.79
N THR A 56 1.53 -1.78 -15.97
CA THR A 56 1.10 -1.41 -14.62
C THR A 56 1.29 -2.61 -13.71
N SER A 57 0.79 -2.53 -12.49
CA SER A 57 0.80 -3.69 -11.58
C SER A 57 -0.54 -3.83 -10.91
N VAL A 58 -0.85 -5.07 -10.51
CA VAL A 58 -2.04 -5.38 -9.73
C VAL A 58 -1.62 -6.08 -8.45
N GLY A 59 -2.32 -5.75 -7.34
CA GLY A 59 -2.11 -6.43 -6.07
C GLY A 59 -2.75 -7.81 -6.12
N THR A 60 -2.02 -8.84 -5.69
CA THR A 60 -2.51 -10.22 -5.73
C THR A 60 -2.58 -10.87 -4.36
N ARG A 61 -1.81 -10.36 -3.40
CA ARG A 61 -1.82 -10.91 -2.04
C ARG A 61 -1.47 -9.82 -1.05
N VAL A 62 -2.24 -9.76 0.03
CA VAL A 62 -2.01 -8.82 1.13
C VAL A 62 -2.01 -9.62 2.43
N GLN A 63 -0.97 -9.46 3.22
CA GLN A 63 -0.84 -10.07 4.53
C GLN A 63 -0.30 -9.00 5.47
N VAL A 64 -1.21 -8.26 6.10
CA VAL A 64 -0.89 -7.10 6.91
C VAL A 64 -1.65 -7.17 8.22
N GLU A 65 -0.96 -6.84 9.31
CA GLU A 65 -1.59 -6.68 10.63
C GLU A 65 -1.71 -5.20 10.93
N HIS A 66 -2.91 -4.76 11.29
CA HIS A 66 -3.20 -3.40 11.73
C HIS A 66 -3.12 -3.39 13.25
N LEU A 67 -1.99 -2.93 13.77
CA LEU A 67 -1.59 -3.14 15.17
C LEU A 67 -2.07 -2.05 16.12
N ALA A 68 -2.31 -0.84 15.62
CA ALA A 68 -2.70 0.30 16.47
C ALA A 68 -3.59 1.26 15.69
N ALA A 69 -4.54 1.86 16.40
CA ALA A 69 -5.50 2.81 15.83
C ALA A 69 -4.90 4.21 15.66
N SER A 70 -5.45 4.96 14.70
CA SER A 70 -5.05 6.35 14.46
C SER A 70 -6.32 7.22 14.40
N PRO A 71 -6.36 8.33 15.15
CA PRO A 71 -7.51 9.24 15.11
C PRO A 71 -7.46 10.14 13.89
N VAL A 72 -8.59 10.78 13.59
CA VAL A 72 -8.65 11.85 12.60
C VAL A 72 -7.63 12.93 12.97
N GLY A 73 -6.87 13.41 11.98
CA GLY A 73 -5.82 14.40 12.17
C GLY A 73 -4.43 13.81 12.36
N ALA A 74 -4.31 12.53 12.65
CA ALA A 74 -3.00 11.89 12.76
C ALA A 74 -2.30 11.84 11.40
N GLN A 75 -0.98 12.01 11.41
CA GLN A 75 -0.16 11.80 10.22
C GLN A 75 0.38 10.38 10.21
N VAL A 76 0.14 9.67 9.13
CA VAL A 76 0.55 8.28 8.95
C VAL A 76 1.57 8.20 7.83
N GLU A 77 2.73 7.64 8.15
CA GLU A 77 3.80 7.41 7.20
C GLU A 77 3.79 5.94 6.80
N VAL A 78 3.61 5.67 5.50
CA VAL A 78 3.62 4.31 4.96
C VAL A 78 4.86 4.11 4.13
N SER A 79 5.49 2.94 4.26
CA SER A 79 6.75 2.63 3.58
C SER A 79 6.66 1.25 2.95
N ALA A 80 7.33 1.10 1.81
CA ALA A 80 7.47 -0.18 1.12
C ALA A 80 8.91 -0.36 0.65
N SER A 81 9.40 -1.59 0.76
CA SER A 81 10.70 -1.96 0.21
C SER A 81 10.59 -3.33 -0.45
N SER A 82 11.38 -3.54 -1.52
CA SER A 82 11.38 -4.81 -2.24
C SER A 82 12.00 -5.90 -1.37
N ALA A 83 11.26 -7.00 -1.19
CA ALA A 83 11.73 -8.17 -0.44
C ALA A 83 12.10 -9.32 -1.37
N TYR A 84 11.42 -9.44 -2.51
CA TYR A 84 11.63 -10.55 -3.42
C TYR A 84 11.08 -10.21 -4.81
N GLN A 85 11.76 -10.68 -5.84
CA GLN A 85 11.31 -10.52 -7.22
C GLN A 85 11.55 -11.82 -7.98
N ASP A 86 10.55 -12.23 -8.77
CA ASP A 86 10.67 -13.35 -9.69
C ASP A 86 9.89 -12.99 -10.96
N GLY A 87 10.64 -12.60 -12.01
CA GLY A 87 10.02 -12.14 -13.24
C GLY A 87 9.13 -10.92 -13.00
N ARG A 88 7.83 -11.06 -13.27
CA ARG A 88 6.85 -10.00 -13.09
C ARG A 88 6.28 -9.92 -11.68
N LEU A 89 6.58 -10.91 -10.83
CA LEU A 89 6.09 -10.94 -9.46
C LEU A 89 7.03 -10.17 -8.55
N HIS A 90 6.48 -9.27 -7.74
CA HIS A 90 7.23 -8.50 -6.74
C HIS A 90 6.53 -8.62 -5.40
N ARG A 91 7.29 -8.99 -4.37
CA ARG A 91 6.83 -8.99 -3.00
C ARG A 91 7.52 -7.87 -2.25
N PHE A 92 6.73 -7.10 -1.51
CA PHE A 92 7.20 -5.94 -0.75
C PHE A 92 6.97 -6.17 0.73
N THR A 93 7.95 -5.75 1.53
CA THR A 93 7.74 -5.53 2.96
C THR A 93 7.14 -4.14 3.11
N VAL A 94 6.05 -4.04 3.85
CA VAL A 94 5.35 -2.77 4.08
C VAL A 94 5.18 -2.50 5.56
N SER A 95 5.15 -1.22 5.91
CA SER A 95 4.90 -0.80 7.28
C SER A 95 4.25 0.58 7.31
N ALA A 96 3.55 0.86 8.39
CA ALA A 96 3.00 2.17 8.65
C ALA A 96 3.35 2.58 10.07
N ARG A 97 3.63 3.87 10.27
CA ARG A 97 3.92 4.43 11.59
C ARG A 97 3.26 5.78 11.75
N ASP A 98 2.99 6.16 12.99
CA ASP A 98 2.59 7.51 13.31
C ASP A 98 3.80 8.43 13.12
N ALA A 99 3.66 9.46 12.28
CA ALA A 99 4.77 10.33 11.94
C ALA A 99 5.25 11.17 13.14
N GLY A 100 4.34 11.46 14.07
CA GLY A 100 4.69 12.24 15.26
C GLY A 100 5.41 11.44 16.33
N SER A 101 4.88 10.27 16.69
CA SER A 101 5.41 9.44 17.78
C SER A 101 6.37 8.34 17.32
N GLY A 102 6.35 7.98 16.05
CA GLY A 102 7.11 6.85 15.53
C GLY A 102 6.50 5.49 15.86
N LYS A 103 5.31 5.46 16.49
CA LYS A 103 4.65 4.22 16.85
C LYS A 103 4.29 3.42 15.62
N VAL A 104 4.62 2.12 15.60
CA VAL A 104 4.26 1.23 14.49
C VAL A 104 2.75 0.98 14.52
N LEU A 105 2.09 1.27 13.39
CA LEU A 105 0.65 1.12 13.23
C LEU A 105 0.27 -0.14 12.49
N ALA A 106 1.11 -0.56 11.56
CA ALA A 106 0.87 -1.75 10.75
C ALA A 106 2.19 -2.28 10.19
N ALA A 107 2.21 -3.57 9.89
CA ALA A 107 3.35 -4.22 9.26
C ALA A 107 2.89 -5.47 8.52
N GLY A 108 3.59 -5.81 7.43
CA GLY A 108 3.28 -7.02 6.68
C GLY A 108 3.93 -7.05 5.32
N GLU A 109 3.28 -7.76 4.40
CA GLU A 109 3.77 -7.97 3.05
C GLU A 109 2.64 -7.80 2.04
N ILE A 110 2.99 -7.27 0.87
CA ILE A 110 2.07 -7.14 -0.25
C ILE A 110 2.79 -7.65 -1.50
N THR A 111 2.10 -8.49 -2.27
CA THR A 111 2.60 -9.00 -3.54
C THR A 111 1.85 -8.30 -4.68
N ARG A 112 2.62 -7.87 -5.68
CA ARG A 112 2.08 -7.27 -6.90
C ARG A 112 2.64 -8.01 -8.11
N VAL A 113 1.87 -8.01 -9.20
CA VAL A 113 2.30 -8.59 -10.47
C VAL A 113 2.25 -7.50 -11.53
N VAL A 114 3.33 -7.35 -12.28
CA VAL A 114 3.41 -6.40 -13.40
C VAL A 114 2.67 -7.01 -14.58
N VAL A 115 1.79 -6.23 -15.19
CA VAL A 115 0.97 -6.65 -16.33
C VAL A 115 0.99 -5.60 -17.43
N ASP A 116 0.80 -6.02 -18.67
CA ASP A 116 0.49 -5.13 -19.78
C ASP A 116 -0.97 -4.67 -19.58
N ALA A 117 -1.20 -3.38 -19.41
CA ALA A 117 -2.50 -2.86 -19.02
C ALA A 117 -3.59 -3.16 -20.06
N GLU A 118 -3.29 -2.95 -21.34
CA GLU A 118 -4.25 -3.18 -22.41
C GLU A 118 -4.61 -4.66 -22.52
N ARG A 119 -3.60 -5.53 -22.52
CA ARG A 119 -3.82 -6.98 -22.60
C ARG A 119 -4.59 -7.50 -21.40
N PHE A 120 -4.23 -7.02 -20.20
CA PHE A 120 -4.90 -7.42 -18.98
C PHE A 120 -6.40 -7.09 -19.04
N MET A 121 -6.73 -5.85 -19.42
CA MET A 121 -8.14 -5.44 -19.51
C MET A 121 -8.88 -6.16 -20.62
N SER A 122 -8.23 -6.43 -21.75
CA SER A 122 -8.87 -7.10 -22.87
C SER A 122 -9.32 -8.53 -22.55
N ARG A 123 -8.67 -9.18 -21.58
CA ARG A 123 -9.03 -10.54 -21.16
C ARG A 123 -10.23 -10.61 -20.23
N LEU A 124 -10.69 -9.47 -19.75
CA LEU A 124 -11.83 -9.42 -18.84
C LEU A 124 -13.17 -9.37 -19.55
N GLY A 125 -13.16 -9.30 -20.85
CA GLY A 125 -14.36 -9.33 -21.68
C GLY A 125 -14.64 -8.02 -22.38
#